data_82f3bac76e89577f0f83f8974c523105
#
_entry.id   82f3bac76e89577f0f83f8974c523105
#
_cell.length_a   1.000
_cell.length_b   1.000
_cell.length_c   1.000
_cell.angle_alpha   90.00
_cell.angle_beta   90.00
_cell.angle_gamma   90.00
#
_symmetry.space_group_name_H-M   'P 1'
#
loop_
_entity.id
_entity.type
_entity.pdbx_description
1 polymer ?
#
loop_
_entity_poly.entity_id
_entity_poly.type
_entity_poly.pdbx_seq_one_letter_code
_entity_poly.pdbx_strand_id
1 'polypeptide(L)'
;EDDWTVFPRYGIVAGSPTDQNSILVKNLEAYRKELELMKSMNINSYFFYDAYNEATDPFPEGVDSFVQKWNTWSHTQVDTKAVKELVDQVHKSGAVAMLYNMISADSNPKNPALPLAALAYNFYDSFGKKGEPMTYTIGDNPTQVYYDPANPDWQKYIAGVMKSAMDRMGFDGWQGDTIGDNRVTDYEHRNSTDEADSHMMSDSYASFINAMKDLIGEKYYITINDVNGGNDDKLAKARQDVVYNELWTNGGSVIPGRMQVAYGDLKARIDMVRNKTGKSLIVGAYMEEPGIDYTVPGGKATNGAGKDALAGKPLQADATLLVD
;
A
#
# COMPACT_ATOMS: atom_id res chain seq x y z
N GLU A 1 23.27 10.44 11.02
CA GLU A 1 22.44 9.40 10.39
C GLU A 1 21.07 10.01 10.20
N ASP A 2 20.60 10.08 8.95
CA ASP A 2 19.33 10.70 8.65
C ASP A 2 18.20 9.79 9.14
N ASP A 3 17.39 10.29 10.05
CA ASP A 3 16.16 9.60 10.46
C ASP A 3 15.24 9.46 9.24
N TRP A 4 14.95 8.22 8.82
CA TRP A 4 14.15 7.95 7.65
C TRP A 4 12.71 8.50 7.76
N THR A 5 12.21 8.70 8.98
CA THR A 5 10.87 9.28 9.19
C THR A 5 10.85 10.79 8.95
N VAL A 6 12.00 11.44 9.01
CA VAL A 6 12.16 12.87 8.74
C VAL A 6 12.52 13.13 7.26
N PHE A 7 13.38 12.29 6.70
CA PHE A 7 13.84 12.37 5.31
C PHE A 7 13.64 11.03 4.60
N PRO A 8 12.38 10.60 4.37
CA PRO A 8 12.10 9.31 3.76
C PRO A 8 12.55 9.29 2.29
N ARG A 9 13.38 8.32 1.95
CA ARG A 9 13.74 7.97 0.59
C ARG A 9 13.46 6.50 0.42
N TYR A 10 12.33 6.18 -0.19
CA TYR A 10 11.88 4.80 -0.28
C TYR A 10 12.21 4.14 -1.61
N GLY A 11 12.44 2.84 -1.55
CA GLY A 11 12.52 1.96 -2.70
C GLY A 11 11.51 0.82 -2.56
N ILE A 12 11.09 0.27 -3.68
CA ILE A 12 10.18 -0.86 -3.72
C ILE A 12 10.98 -2.13 -4.01
N VAL A 13 10.79 -3.15 -3.17
CA VAL A 13 11.22 -4.53 -3.46
C VAL A 13 9.95 -5.30 -3.82
N ALA A 14 9.76 -5.56 -5.10
CA ALA A 14 8.60 -6.28 -5.60
C ALA A 14 9.02 -7.38 -6.55
N GLY A 15 8.26 -8.46 -6.56
CA GLY A 15 8.38 -9.45 -7.60
C GLY A 15 7.67 -9.01 -8.87
N SER A 16 7.96 -9.72 -9.96
CA SER A 16 7.25 -9.61 -11.23
C SER A 16 6.54 -10.93 -11.53
N PRO A 17 5.50 -10.93 -12.36
CA PRO A 17 4.83 -12.15 -12.79
C PRO A 17 5.72 -13.16 -13.51
N THR A 18 6.89 -12.72 -13.97
CA THR A 18 7.84 -13.61 -14.64
C THR A 18 8.70 -14.36 -13.63
N ASP A 19 8.97 -15.62 -13.90
CA ASP A 19 9.79 -16.47 -13.05
C ASP A 19 11.21 -15.89 -12.80
N GLN A 20 11.70 -15.03 -13.71
CA GLN A 20 13.00 -14.38 -13.61
C GLN A 20 13.05 -13.27 -12.54
N ASN A 21 11.90 -12.64 -12.26
CA ASN A 21 11.80 -11.51 -11.34
C ASN A 21 10.96 -11.86 -10.09
N SER A 22 10.65 -13.12 -9.89
CA SER A 22 10.03 -13.60 -8.64
C SER A 22 11.04 -13.57 -7.49
N ILE A 23 10.56 -13.33 -6.26
CA ILE A 23 11.42 -13.27 -5.06
C ILE A 23 11.81 -14.70 -4.64
N LEU A 24 12.68 -15.31 -5.41
CA LEU A 24 13.15 -16.69 -5.22
C LEU A 24 14.64 -16.73 -4.89
N VAL A 25 15.05 -17.75 -4.14
CA VAL A 25 16.47 -17.95 -3.81
C VAL A 25 17.35 -17.92 -5.05
N LYS A 26 16.92 -18.50 -6.17
CA LYS A 26 17.66 -18.49 -7.45
C LYS A 26 17.86 -17.09 -8.05
N ASN A 27 17.02 -16.13 -7.67
CA ASN A 27 17.03 -14.76 -8.21
C ASN A 27 17.71 -13.76 -7.26
N LEU A 28 18.17 -14.18 -6.09
CA LEU A 28 18.73 -13.30 -5.05
C LEU A 28 19.88 -12.43 -5.55
N GLU A 29 20.68 -12.93 -6.47
CA GLU A 29 21.82 -12.15 -7.00
C GLU A 29 21.34 -10.90 -7.79
N ALA A 30 20.22 -11.01 -8.52
CA ALA A 30 19.62 -9.88 -9.22
C ALA A 30 19.07 -8.85 -8.20
N TYR A 31 18.34 -9.30 -7.21
CA TYR A 31 17.83 -8.43 -6.14
C TYR A 31 18.94 -7.74 -5.34
N ARG A 32 20.05 -8.44 -5.05
CA ARG A 32 21.19 -7.82 -4.37
C ARG A 32 21.78 -6.66 -5.18
N LYS A 33 21.90 -6.82 -6.50
CA LYS A 33 22.36 -5.74 -7.38
C LYS A 33 21.41 -4.55 -7.39
N GLU A 34 20.12 -4.81 -7.40
CA GLU A 34 19.10 -3.76 -7.28
C GLU A 34 19.20 -3.02 -5.94
N LEU A 35 19.32 -3.74 -4.82
CA LEU A 35 19.51 -3.14 -3.51
C LEU A 35 20.79 -2.29 -3.42
N GLU A 36 21.89 -2.75 -4.01
CA GLU A 36 23.14 -1.96 -4.06
C GLU A 36 22.97 -0.70 -4.92
N LEU A 37 22.24 -0.77 -6.03
CA LEU A 37 21.90 0.39 -6.85
C LEU A 37 21.06 1.38 -6.05
N MET A 38 19.98 0.94 -5.42
CA MET A 38 19.12 1.79 -4.59
C MET A 38 19.90 2.41 -3.41
N LYS A 39 20.78 1.64 -2.77
CA LYS A 39 21.70 2.15 -1.74
C LYS A 39 22.60 3.27 -2.28
N SER A 40 23.10 3.15 -3.51
CA SER A 40 23.92 4.19 -4.13
C SER A 40 23.14 5.50 -4.37
N MET A 41 21.80 5.42 -4.41
CA MET A 41 20.87 6.56 -4.50
C MET A 41 20.44 7.06 -3.12
N ASN A 42 21.07 6.59 -2.03
CA ASN A 42 20.75 6.91 -0.65
C ASN A 42 19.32 6.53 -0.22
N ILE A 43 18.72 5.50 -0.82
CA ILE A 43 17.45 4.94 -0.34
C ILE A 43 17.67 4.44 1.10
N ASN A 44 16.76 4.82 2.02
CA ASN A 44 16.85 4.51 3.44
C ASN A 44 15.64 3.75 3.99
N SER A 45 14.66 3.45 3.15
CA SER A 45 13.51 2.60 3.48
C SER A 45 13.11 1.75 2.28
N TYR A 46 12.84 0.47 2.51
CA TYR A 46 12.52 -0.48 1.45
C TYR A 46 11.17 -1.13 1.75
N PHE A 47 10.23 -0.98 0.84
CA PHE A 47 8.88 -1.52 0.96
C PHE A 47 8.77 -2.80 0.14
N PHE A 48 8.47 -3.91 0.82
CA PHE A 48 8.32 -5.23 0.21
C PHE A 48 6.89 -5.40 -0.26
N TYR A 49 6.63 -4.93 -1.49
CA TYR A 49 5.30 -4.97 -2.09
C TYR A 49 4.93 -6.38 -2.53
N ASP A 50 3.68 -6.77 -2.23
CA ASP A 50 3.08 -8.05 -2.65
C ASP A 50 3.95 -9.29 -2.32
N ALA A 51 4.84 -9.17 -1.35
CA ALA A 51 5.74 -10.24 -0.91
C ALA A 51 5.10 -11.15 0.16
N TYR A 52 3.78 -11.14 0.29
CA TYR A 52 3.03 -11.93 1.27
C TYR A 52 2.14 -12.97 0.58
N ASN A 53 1.69 -13.98 1.32
CA ASN A 53 0.79 -15.02 0.83
C ASN A 53 -0.67 -14.53 0.75
N GLU A 54 -1.26 -14.27 1.90
CA GLU A 54 -2.59 -13.70 2.05
C GLU A 54 -2.55 -12.57 3.09
N ALA A 55 -3.44 -11.60 2.99
CA ALA A 55 -3.44 -10.47 3.91
C ALA A 55 -3.65 -10.91 5.37
N THR A 56 -4.44 -11.94 5.59
CA THR A 56 -4.71 -12.53 6.90
C THR A 56 -3.75 -13.65 7.31
N ASP A 57 -2.82 -14.02 6.45
CA ASP A 57 -1.71 -14.94 6.74
C ASP A 57 -0.51 -14.66 5.83
N PRO A 58 0.19 -13.53 6.05
CA PRO A 58 1.20 -13.05 5.11
C PRO A 58 2.41 -13.96 4.97
N PHE A 59 2.82 -14.64 6.04
CA PHE A 59 3.94 -15.59 6.01
C PHE A 59 3.57 -16.84 6.84
N PRO A 60 2.87 -17.83 6.23
CA PRO A 60 2.45 -19.04 6.92
C PRO A 60 3.62 -19.81 7.53
N GLU A 61 3.42 -20.40 8.71
CA GLU A 61 4.45 -21.23 9.32
C GLU A 61 4.71 -22.51 8.53
N GLY A 62 5.99 -22.87 8.39
CA GLY A 62 6.39 -24.10 7.68
C GLY A 62 6.26 -24.03 6.16
N VAL A 63 5.91 -22.89 5.59
CA VAL A 63 5.84 -22.69 4.14
C VAL A 63 7.07 -21.93 3.68
N ASP A 64 7.87 -22.55 2.82
CA ASP A 64 9.09 -21.95 2.27
C ASP A 64 8.83 -21.15 0.98
N SER A 65 7.76 -21.48 0.25
CA SER A 65 7.39 -20.81 -1.01
C SER A 65 5.88 -20.76 -1.19
N PHE A 66 5.40 -19.67 -1.77
CA PHE A 66 4.00 -19.51 -2.16
C PHE A 66 3.87 -18.67 -3.44
N VAL A 67 2.71 -18.77 -4.08
CA VAL A 67 2.37 -17.97 -5.25
C VAL A 67 1.39 -16.88 -4.85
N GLN A 68 1.79 -15.63 -5.03
CA GLN A 68 0.91 -14.49 -4.85
C GLN A 68 -0.11 -14.42 -5.99
N LYS A 69 -1.39 -14.40 -5.66
CA LYS A 69 -2.49 -14.44 -6.64
C LYS A 69 -3.51 -13.31 -6.50
N TRP A 70 -3.29 -12.38 -5.61
CA TRP A 70 -4.29 -11.37 -5.36
C TRP A 70 -4.23 -10.18 -6.33
N ASN A 71 -3.25 -10.19 -7.26
CA ASN A 71 -3.04 -9.14 -8.23
C ASN A 71 -2.56 -9.73 -9.56
N THR A 72 -3.18 -9.38 -10.68
CA THR A 72 -2.85 -9.93 -12.00
C THR A 72 -1.46 -9.61 -12.50
N TRP A 73 -0.89 -8.48 -12.10
CA TRP A 73 0.48 -8.11 -12.47
C TRP A 73 1.53 -8.51 -11.45
N SER A 74 1.13 -9.00 -10.29
CA SER A 74 2.05 -9.45 -9.24
C SER A 74 1.90 -10.93 -8.89
N HIS A 75 1.49 -11.78 -9.84
CA HIS A 75 1.49 -13.24 -9.70
C HIS A 75 2.91 -13.77 -9.47
N THR A 76 3.50 -13.37 -8.36
CA THR A 76 4.88 -13.60 -8.00
C THR A 76 5.01 -14.86 -7.19
N GLN A 77 5.97 -15.71 -7.52
CA GLN A 77 6.44 -16.73 -6.58
C GLN A 77 7.35 -16.07 -5.56
N VAL A 78 7.15 -16.41 -4.29
CA VAL A 78 7.90 -15.85 -3.18
C VAL A 78 8.44 -16.97 -2.30
N ASP A 79 9.75 -17.04 -2.16
CA ASP A 79 10.42 -17.87 -1.16
C ASP A 79 10.60 -17.08 0.14
N THR A 80 10.06 -17.57 1.23
CA THR A 80 10.21 -16.97 2.55
C THR A 80 11.68 -16.75 2.92
N LYS A 81 12.55 -17.70 2.55
CA LYS A 81 14.01 -17.58 2.77
C LYS A 81 14.62 -16.42 1.97
N ALA A 82 14.17 -16.24 0.72
CA ALA A 82 14.66 -15.15 -0.11
C ALA A 82 14.24 -13.79 0.44
N VAL A 83 12.99 -13.63 0.85
CA VAL A 83 12.51 -12.41 1.50
C VAL A 83 13.33 -12.09 2.75
N LYS A 84 13.54 -13.08 3.63
CA LYS A 84 14.32 -12.89 4.85
C LYS A 84 15.75 -12.46 4.56
N GLU A 85 16.39 -13.05 3.57
CA GLU A 85 17.75 -12.65 3.18
C GLU A 85 17.81 -11.23 2.63
N LEU A 86 16.80 -10.79 1.87
CA LEU A 86 16.72 -9.42 1.37
C LEU A 86 16.47 -8.43 2.51
N VAL A 87 15.64 -8.75 3.49
CA VAL A 87 15.48 -7.94 4.71
C VAL A 87 16.82 -7.79 5.44
N ASP A 88 17.56 -8.89 5.61
CA ASP A 88 18.89 -8.84 6.23
C ASP A 88 19.89 -7.97 5.41
N GLN A 89 19.79 -7.96 4.07
CA GLN A 89 20.61 -7.09 3.22
C GLN A 89 20.22 -5.60 3.38
N VAL A 90 18.94 -5.30 3.45
CA VAL A 90 18.44 -3.95 3.73
C VAL A 90 19.03 -3.44 5.05
N HIS A 91 18.98 -4.23 6.12
CA HIS A 91 19.56 -3.88 7.41
C HIS A 91 21.07 -3.66 7.35
N LYS A 92 21.81 -4.47 6.59
CA LYS A 92 23.26 -4.26 6.38
C LYS A 92 23.57 -2.94 5.67
N SER A 93 22.63 -2.37 4.95
CA SER A 93 22.79 -1.04 4.36
C SER A 93 22.49 0.11 5.31
N GLY A 94 21.98 -0.19 6.51
CA GLY A 94 21.54 0.79 7.49
C GLY A 94 20.13 1.34 7.25
N ALA A 95 19.37 0.72 6.36
CA ALA A 95 18.01 1.10 6.00
C ALA A 95 16.96 0.25 6.73
N VAL A 96 15.69 0.67 6.67
CA VAL A 96 14.55 -0.07 7.24
C VAL A 96 13.83 -0.88 6.17
N ALA A 97 13.28 -2.02 6.59
CA ALA A 97 12.48 -2.90 5.76
C ALA A 97 11.01 -2.88 6.21
N MET A 98 10.11 -2.47 5.34
CA MET A 98 8.68 -2.36 5.61
C MET A 98 7.92 -3.48 4.91
N LEU A 99 7.08 -4.19 5.65
CA LEU A 99 6.19 -5.19 5.09
C LEU A 99 4.92 -4.51 4.56
N TYR A 100 4.68 -4.66 3.25
CA TYR A 100 3.41 -4.26 2.66
C TYR A 100 2.32 -5.29 2.99
N ASN A 101 1.13 -4.81 3.35
CA ASN A 101 -0.06 -5.64 3.48
C ASN A 101 -1.32 -4.79 3.46
N MET A 102 -2.46 -5.42 3.14
CA MET A 102 -3.78 -4.79 3.21
C MET A 102 -4.18 -4.50 4.65
N ILE A 103 -4.86 -3.38 4.90
CA ILE A 103 -5.31 -3.02 6.25
C ILE A 103 -6.67 -3.58 6.62
N SER A 104 -7.52 -3.85 5.64
CA SER A 104 -8.92 -4.22 5.87
C SER A 104 -9.49 -5.21 4.85
N ALA A 105 -8.69 -5.76 3.95
CA ALA A 105 -9.18 -6.66 2.92
C ALA A 105 -8.43 -7.99 2.91
N ASP A 106 -9.11 -9.05 2.47
CA ASP A 106 -8.54 -10.37 2.28
C ASP A 106 -9.21 -11.10 1.12
N SER A 107 -8.45 -11.92 0.41
CA SER A 107 -8.97 -12.80 -0.63
C SER A 107 -9.60 -14.08 -0.08
N ASN A 108 -9.49 -14.33 1.21
CA ASN A 108 -10.09 -15.50 1.89
C ASN A 108 -11.28 -15.08 2.79
N PRO A 109 -12.51 -15.00 2.25
CA PRO A 109 -13.67 -14.54 3.01
C PRO A 109 -14.14 -15.52 4.09
N LYS A 110 -13.55 -16.70 4.17
CA LYS A 110 -13.94 -17.76 5.10
C LYS A 110 -12.87 -18.02 6.16
N ASN A 111 -12.15 -16.98 6.56
CA ASN A 111 -11.20 -17.15 7.65
C ASN A 111 -11.93 -17.59 8.94
N PRO A 112 -11.72 -18.82 9.41
CA PRO A 112 -12.45 -19.35 10.56
C PRO A 112 -12.08 -18.66 11.89
N ALA A 113 -10.99 -17.90 11.90
CA ALA A 113 -10.55 -17.15 13.07
C ALA A 113 -11.31 -15.84 13.26
N LEU A 114 -12.09 -15.40 12.27
CA LEU A 114 -12.83 -14.16 12.31
C LEU A 114 -14.32 -14.37 12.21
N PRO A 115 -15.12 -13.77 13.12
CA PRO A 115 -16.57 -13.83 13.04
C PRO A 115 -17.08 -13.01 11.85
N LEU A 116 -18.27 -13.35 11.35
CA LEU A 116 -18.96 -12.53 10.33
C LEU A 116 -19.18 -11.08 10.80
N ALA A 117 -19.26 -10.87 12.10
CA ALA A 117 -19.38 -9.54 12.71
C ALA A 117 -18.14 -8.65 12.47
N ALA A 118 -17.00 -9.22 12.09
CA ALA A 118 -15.81 -8.44 11.76
C ALA A 118 -15.82 -7.88 10.34
N LEU A 119 -16.72 -8.35 9.46
CA LEU A 119 -16.84 -7.87 8.09
C LEU A 119 -17.48 -6.48 8.02
N ALA A 120 -17.08 -5.71 7.03
CA ALA A 120 -17.75 -4.47 6.62
C ALA A 120 -18.93 -4.80 5.72
N TYR A 121 -20.12 -4.29 6.03
CA TYR A 121 -21.34 -4.51 5.24
C TYR A 121 -21.73 -3.23 4.49
N ASN A 122 -22.09 -3.38 3.22
CA ASN A 122 -22.50 -2.26 2.38
C ASN A 122 -23.76 -1.56 2.95
N PHE A 123 -23.67 -0.28 3.21
CA PHE A 123 -24.84 0.52 3.56
C PHE A 123 -25.64 0.94 2.33
N TYR A 124 -24.98 1.16 1.21
CA TYR A 124 -25.55 1.41 -0.12
C TYR A 124 -25.14 0.33 -1.12
N ASP A 125 -25.81 0.25 -2.26
CA ASP A 125 -25.41 -0.58 -3.40
C ASP A 125 -24.19 0.07 -4.09
N SER A 126 -22.99 -0.15 -3.58
CA SER A 126 -21.75 0.43 -4.11
C SER A 126 -20.69 -0.62 -4.45
N PHE A 127 -20.22 -1.38 -3.47
CA PHE A 127 -19.25 -2.47 -3.63
C PHE A 127 -19.88 -3.82 -3.27
N GLY A 128 -21.00 -4.11 -3.90
CA GLY A 128 -21.93 -5.20 -3.61
C GLY A 128 -23.31 -4.64 -3.28
N LYS A 129 -24.23 -5.51 -2.91
CA LYS A 129 -25.59 -5.10 -2.54
C LYS A 129 -25.61 -4.63 -1.08
N LYS A 130 -26.52 -3.72 -0.80
CA LYS A 130 -26.84 -3.31 0.58
C LYS A 130 -27.08 -4.53 1.46
N GLY A 131 -26.48 -4.51 2.63
CA GLY A 131 -26.60 -5.58 3.63
C GLY A 131 -25.75 -6.82 3.37
N GLU A 132 -25.07 -6.89 2.23
CA GLU A 132 -24.06 -7.93 1.94
C GLU A 132 -22.67 -7.45 2.34
N PRO A 133 -21.74 -8.37 2.62
CA PRO A 133 -20.34 -8.01 2.84
C PRO A 133 -19.79 -7.16 1.69
N MET A 134 -19.04 -6.14 2.03
CA MET A 134 -18.35 -5.33 1.03
C MET A 134 -17.29 -6.17 0.33
N THR A 135 -17.30 -6.16 -1.01
CA THR A 135 -16.36 -6.91 -1.83
C THR A 135 -15.82 -6.06 -2.96
N TYR A 136 -14.60 -6.34 -3.40
CA TYR A 136 -14.00 -5.66 -4.53
C TYR A 136 -13.13 -6.63 -5.33
N THR A 137 -13.18 -6.51 -6.65
CA THR A 137 -12.38 -7.31 -7.58
C THR A 137 -11.61 -6.39 -8.51
N ILE A 138 -10.30 -6.55 -8.57
CA ILE A 138 -9.42 -5.79 -9.46
C ILE A 138 -9.03 -6.68 -10.63
N GLY A 139 -9.54 -6.41 -11.83
CA GLY A 139 -9.25 -7.21 -13.02
C GLY A 139 -9.66 -8.67 -12.82
N ASP A 140 -8.76 -9.60 -13.11
CA ASP A 140 -8.98 -11.06 -13.00
C ASP A 140 -8.56 -11.63 -11.63
N ASN A 141 -8.33 -10.77 -10.65
CA ASN A 141 -7.89 -11.19 -9.32
C ASN A 141 -9.01 -11.85 -8.52
N PRO A 142 -8.66 -12.63 -7.48
CA PRO A 142 -9.64 -13.09 -6.53
C PRO A 142 -10.42 -11.92 -5.93
N THR A 143 -11.72 -12.11 -5.78
CA THR A 143 -12.57 -11.15 -5.06
C THR A 143 -12.09 -11.01 -3.63
N GLN A 144 -11.83 -9.78 -3.23
CA GLN A 144 -11.48 -9.44 -1.86
C GLN A 144 -12.75 -9.15 -1.05
N VAL A 145 -12.75 -9.53 0.21
CA VAL A 145 -13.77 -9.20 1.19
C VAL A 145 -13.19 -8.22 2.20
N TYR A 146 -13.94 -7.23 2.58
CA TYR A 146 -13.48 -6.19 3.48
C TYR A 146 -13.94 -6.43 4.92
N TYR A 147 -13.02 -6.21 5.83
CA TYR A 147 -13.26 -6.15 7.27
C TYR A 147 -13.42 -4.70 7.70
N ASP A 148 -14.20 -4.48 8.73
CA ASP A 148 -14.41 -3.12 9.26
C ASP A 148 -13.21 -2.68 10.10
N PRO A 149 -12.48 -1.63 9.72
CA PRO A 149 -11.36 -1.11 10.51
C PRO A 149 -11.77 -0.64 11.91
N ALA A 150 -13.05 -0.31 12.13
CA ALA A 150 -13.58 0.03 13.44
C ALA A 150 -13.75 -1.18 14.35
N ASN A 151 -13.83 -2.39 13.80
CA ASN A 151 -14.12 -3.61 14.57
C ASN A 151 -12.90 -4.06 15.40
N PRO A 152 -13.04 -4.17 16.74
CA PRO A 152 -11.91 -4.53 17.60
C PRO A 152 -11.43 -5.98 17.43
N ASP A 153 -12.26 -6.91 16.97
CA ASP A 153 -11.84 -8.29 16.70
C ASP A 153 -10.95 -8.33 15.45
N TRP A 154 -11.32 -7.57 14.41
CA TRP A 154 -10.45 -7.39 13.26
C TRP A 154 -9.13 -6.72 13.64
N GLN A 155 -9.18 -5.62 14.39
CA GLN A 155 -7.98 -4.91 14.85
C GLN A 155 -7.02 -5.85 15.58
N LYS A 156 -7.53 -6.60 16.54
CA LYS A 156 -6.74 -7.55 17.32
C LYS A 156 -6.15 -8.66 16.46
N TYR A 157 -6.95 -9.19 15.53
CA TYR A 157 -6.53 -10.27 14.64
C TYR A 157 -5.39 -9.82 13.73
N ILE A 158 -5.61 -8.75 12.95
CA ILE A 158 -4.62 -8.30 11.97
C ILE A 158 -3.33 -7.80 12.65
N ALA A 159 -3.43 -7.15 13.81
CA ALA A 159 -2.26 -6.76 14.58
C ALA A 159 -1.43 -7.96 15.02
N GLY A 160 -2.07 -9.04 15.48
CA GLY A 160 -1.40 -10.28 15.87
C GLY A 160 -0.67 -10.95 14.70
N VAL A 161 -1.36 -11.04 13.56
CA VAL A 161 -0.82 -11.61 12.32
C VAL A 161 0.37 -10.80 11.81
N MET A 162 0.23 -9.47 11.72
CA MET A 162 1.29 -8.60 11.24
C MET A 162 2.48 -8.61 12.19
N LYS A 163 2.24 -8.54 13.50
CA LYS A 163 3.32 -8.62 14.49
C LYS A 163 4.10 -9.92 14.36
N SER A 164 3.39 -11.07 14.25
CA SER A 164 4.03 -12.37 14.07
C SER A 164 4.87 -12.42 12.79
N ALA A 165 4.35 -11.92 11.68
CA ALA A 165 5.07 -11.86 10.42
C ALA A 165 6.32 -10.97 10.51
N MET A 166 6.19 -9.78 11.08
CA MET A 166 7.32 -8.86 11.25
C MET A 166 8.39 -9.43 12.19
N ASP A 167 8.00 -10.01 13.32
CA ASP A 167 8.96 -10.62 14.26
C ASP A 167 9.74 -11.79 13.61
N ARG A 168 9.06 -12.66 12.85
CA ARG A 168 9.70 -13.82 12.21
C ARG A 168 10.58 -13.44 11.02
N MET A 169 10.14 -12.51 10.22
CA MET A 169 10.82 -12.11 9.00
C MET A 169 11.86 -11.02 9.20
N GLY A 170 11.80 -10.30 10.33
CA GLY A 170 12.72 -9.23 10.67
C GLY A 170 12.33 -7.86 10.14
N PHE A 171 11.08 -7.66 9.72
CA PHE A 171 10.63 -6.35 9.25
C PHE A 171 10.56 -5.31 10.38
N ASP A 172 10.85 -4.07 10.06
CA ASP A 172 10.85 -2.95 11.00
C ASP A 172 9.48 -2.27 11.11
N GLY A 173 8.58 -2.56 10.19
CA GLY A 173 7.27 -1.93 10.21
C GLY A 173 6.32 -2.44 9.14
N TRP A 174 5.13 -1.86 9.15
CA TRP A 174 4.03 -2.18 8.27
C TRP A 174 3.67 -0.99 7.37
N GLN A 175 3.71 -1.21 6.06
CA GLN A 175 3.09 -0.33 5.10
C GLN A 175 1.73 -0.90 4.74
N GLY A 176 0.68 -0.28 5.27
CA GLY A 176 -0.70 -0.68 5.04
C GLY A 176 -1.25 -0.08 3.76
N ASP A 177 -2.11 -0.82 3.07
CA ASP A 177 -2.73 -0.38 1.83
C ASP A 177 -4.23 -0.60 1.82
N THR A 178 -4.87 -0.06 0.79
CA THR A 178 -6.31 -0.14 0.52
C THR A 178 -7.14 0.67 1.50
N ILE A 179 -6.93 1.95 1.48
CA ILE A 179 -7.84 2.91 2.09
C ILE A 179 -8.94 3.25 1.08
N GLY A 180 -10.12 2.64 1.28
CA GLY A 180 -11.36 3.05 0.64
C GLY A 180 -12.14 4.04 1.51
N ASP A 181 -13.07 4.76 0.91
CA ASP A 181 -13.98 5.64 1.66
C ASP A 181 -15.43 5.29 1.34
N ASN A 182 -15.86 4.15 1.86
CA ASN A 182 -17.21 3.65 1.69
C ASN A 182 -17.99 3.76 2.98
N ARG A 183 -19.31 3.98 2.86
CA ARG A 183 -20.21 3.91 3.99
C ARG A 183 -20.60 2.45 4.26
N VAL A 184 -20.30 2.01 5.47
CA VAL A 184 -20.49 0.61 5.90
C VAL A 184 -21.29 0.56 7.21
N THR A 185 -21.82 -0.62 7.49
CA THR A 185 -22.41 -0.96 8.77
C THR A 185 -21.76 -2.21 9.34
N ASP A 186 -21.98 -2.46 10.63
CA ASP A 186 -21.69 -3.74 11.25
C ASP A 186 -22.71 -4.83 10.86
N TYR A 187 -22.49 -6.05 11.32
CA TYR A 187 -23.34 -7.20 11.05
C TYR A 187 -24.77 -7.04 11.58
N GLU A 188 -24.94 -6.43 12.75
CA GLU A 188 -26.25 -6.29 13.39
C GLU A 188 -27.13 -5.29 12.65
N HIS A 189 -26.53 -4.20 12.16
CA HIS A 189 -27.22 -3.12 11.46
C HIS A 189 -27.19 -3.25 9.93
N ARG A 190 -26.71 -4.39 9.36
CA ARG A 190 -26.52 -4.54 7.92
C ARG A 190 -27.77 -4.30 7.06
N ASN A 191 -28.95 -4.45 7.62
CA ASN A 191 -30.22 -4.18 6.94
C ASN A 191 -30.84 -2.83 7.30
N SER A 192 -30.19 -2.02 8.13
CA SER A 192 -30.71 -0.72 8.54
C SER A 192 -30.82 0.25 7.36
N THR A 193 -31.77 1.15 7.46
CA THR A 193 -31.95 2.28 6.54
C THR A 193 -31.60 3.60 7.20
N ASP A 194 -31.28 3.59 8.49
CA ASP A 194 -30.85 4.77 9.23
C ASP A 194 -29.34 4.98 9.07
N GLU A 195 -28.95 6.14 8.57
CA GLU A 195 -27.52 6.49 8.44
C GLU A 195 -26.79 6.56 9.79
N ALA A 196 -27.51 6.74 10.89
CA ALA A 196 -26.95 6.72 12.24
C ALA A 196 -26.37 5.34 12.62
N ASP A 197 -26.85 4.27 11.98
CA ASP A 197 -26.36 2.89 12.14
C ASP A 197 -25.17 2.57 11.23
N SER A 198 -24.58 3.57 10.59
CA SER A 198 -23.51 3.41 9.62
C SER A 198 -22.38 4.43 9.83
N HIS A 199 -21.21 4.16 9.27
CA HIS A 199 -20.09 5.08 9.30
C HIS A 199 -19.29 5.03 7.97
N MET A 200 -18.51 6.06 7.72
CA MET A 200 -17.52 6.03 6.66
C MET A 200 -16.30 5.25 7.15
N MET A 201 -15.79 4.31 6.36
CA MET A 201 -14.59 3.54 6.73
C MET A 201 -13.42 4.46 7.08
N SER A 202 -13.28 5.57 6.34
CA SER A 202 -12.23 6.56 6.57
C SER A 202 -12.30 7.25 7.94
N ASP A 203 -13.45 7.30 8.59
CA ASP A 203 -13.59 7.85 9.94
C ASP A 203 -12.89 6.96 10.99
N SER A 204 -12.67 5.69 10.66
CA SER A 204 -12.05 4.71 11.55
C SER A 204 -10.54 4.57 11.37
N TYR A 205 -9.95 5.09 10.29
CA TYR A 205 -8.54 4.83 9.98
C TYR A 205 -7.57 5.38 11.02
N ALA A 206 -7.80 6.58 11.53
CA ALA A 206 -6.92 7.13 12.57
C ALA A 206 -6.97 6.29 13.86
N SER A 207 -8.18 5.86 14.28
CA SER A 207 -8.34 4.98 15.46
C SER A 207 -7.76 3.60 15.21
N PHE A 208 -7.93 3.05 14.00
CA PHE A 208 -7.30 1.79 13.59
C PHE A 208 -5.77 1.85 13.71
N ILE A 209 -5.12 2.86 13.12
CA ILE A 209 -3.67 3.03 13.20
C ILE A 209 -3.20 3.17 14.64
N ASN A 210 -3.92 3.93 15.47
CA ASN A 210 -3.59 4.09 16.87
C ASN A 210 -3.71 2.77 17.62
N ALA A 211 -4.76 1.98 17.37
CA ALA A 211 -4.92 0.64 17.92
C ALA A 211 -3.80 -0.31 17.46
N MET A 212 -3.37 -0.22 16.20
CA MET A 212 -2.24 -1.02 15.70
C MET A 212 -0.96 -0.69 16.48
N LYS A 213 -0.63 0.60 16.68
CA LYS A 213 0.54 0.99 17.48
C LYS A 213 0.48 0.41 18.89
N ASP A 214 -0.69 0.43 19.53
CA ASP A 214 -0.86 -0.13 20.88
C ASP A 214 -0.69 -1.65 20.91
N LEU A 215 -1.17 -2.35 19.88
CA LEU A 215 -1.16 -3.82 19.82
C LEU A 215 0.16 -4.41 19.33
N ILE A 216 0.80 -3.81 18.33
CA ILE A 216 2.07 -4.32 17.79
C ILE A 216 3.28 -3.77 18.54
N GLY A 217 3.17 -2.60 19.14
CA GLY A 217 4.21 -1.91 19.92
C GLY A 217 4.93 -0.80 19.14
N GLU A 218 5.40 0.20 19.87
CA GLU A 218 6.04 1.41 19.36
C GLU A 218 7.34 1.17 18.57
N LYS A 219 7.96 0.02 18.74
CA LYS A 219 9.19 -0.32 18.01
C LYS A 219 8.98 -0.49 16.51
N TYR A 220 7.73 -0.77 16.08
CA TYR A 220 7.41 -0.95 14.68
C TYR A 220 6.89 0.33 14.06
N TYR A 221 7.42 0.65 12.88
CA TYR A 221 6.91 1.74 12.08
C TYR A 221 5.57 1.38 11.43
N ILE A 222 4.72 2.38 11.27
CA ILE A 222 3.45 2.27 10.52
C ILE A 222 3.37 3.42 9.53
N THR A 223 3.11 3.10 8.29
CA THR A 223 2.69 4.05 7.26
C THR A 223 1.51 3.46 6.50
N ILE A 224 0.56 4.29 6.12
CA ILE A 224 -0.65 3.86 5.42
C ILE A 224 -0.74 4.60 4.10
N ASN A 225 -1.06 3.86 3.03
CA ASN A 225 -1.33 4.44 1.73
C ASN A 225 -2.70 5.14 1.73
N ASP A 226 -2.69 6.46 1.69
CA ASP A 226 -3.89 7.26 1.44
C ASP A 226 -3.93 7.60 -0.06
N VAL A 227 -4.64 6.75 -0.80
CA VAL A 227 -4.75 6.88 -2.26
C VAL A 227 -5.32 8.25 -2.64
N ASN A 228 -4.59 8.98 -3.48
CA ASN A 228 -4.87 10.35 -3.89
C ASN A 228 -4.95 11.37 -2.73
N GLY A 229 -4.57 11.01 -1.51
CA GLY A 229 -4.58 11.89 -0.35
C GLY A 229 -5.97 12.37 0.06
N GLY A 230 -7.00 11.57 -0.20
CA GLY A 230 -8.40 11.92 0.07
C GLY A 230 -8.75 12.01 1.55
N ASN A 231 -7.95 11.38 2.41
CA ASN A 231 -8.20 11.25 3.84
C ASN A 231 -7.13 11.91 4.72
N ASP A 232 -6.25 12.73 4.16
CA ASP A 232 -5.16 13.38 4.91
C ASP A 232 -5.65 14.09 6.18
N ASP A 233 -6.82 14.73 6.14
CA ASP A 233 -7.41 15.41 7.30
C ASP A 233 -7.81 14.43 8.42
N LYS A 234 -8.36 13.28 8.05
CA LYS A 234 -8.77 12.22 8.99
C LYS A 234 -7.54 11.53 9.57
N LEU A 235 -6.52 11.33 8.74
CA LEU A 235 -5.27 10.67 9.11
C LEU A 235 -4.28 11.58 9.88
N ALA A 236 -4.52 12.90 9.92
CA ALA A 236 -3.63 13.84 10.61
C ALA A 236 -3.40 13.50 12.09
N LYS A 237 -4.38 12.86 12.74
CA LYS A 237 -4.31 12.45 14.16
C LYS A 237 -3.80 11.03 14.37
N ALA A 238 -3.54 10.31 13.29
CA ALA A 238 -3.04 8.94 13.37
C ALA A 238 -1.57 8.91 13.80
N ARG A 239 -1.21 7.88 14.57
CA ARG A 239 0.17 7.63 15.04
C ARG A 239 1.02 6.91 13.98
N GLN A 240 0.76 7.15 12.70
CA GLN A 240 1.66 6.70 11.64
C GLN A 240 2.98 7.48 11.70
N ASP A 241 4.09 6.85 11.30
CA ASP A 241 5.42 7.45 11.41
C ASP A 241 5.73 8.37 10.24
N VAL A 242 5.28 8.00 9.04
CA VAL A 242 5.39 8.76 7.81
C VAL A 242 4.04 8.69 7.10
N VAL A 243 3.64 9.75 6.41
CA VAL A 243 2.45 9.72 5.54
C VAL A 243 2.87 9.19 4.18
N TYR A 244 2.02 8.35 3.57
CA TYR A 244 2.22 7.86 2.21
C TYR A 244 0.99 8.19 1.37
N ASN A 245 1.19 8.83 0.22
CA ASN A 245 0.15 9.06 -0.76
C ASN A 245 0.54 8.43 -2.10
N GLU A 246 -0.30 7.58 -2.62
CA GLU A 246 -0.21 7.11 -4.00
C GLU A 246 -1.08 8.01 -4.87
N LEU A 247 -0.45 8.79 -5.75
CA LEU A 247 -1.13 9.78 -6.56
C LEU A 247 -1.33 9.28 -7.99
N TRP A 248 -2.55 8.87 -8.30
CA TRP A 248 -2.93 8.48 -9.65
C TRP A 248 -3.19 9.70 -10.54
N THR A 249 -2.86 9.58 -11.81
CA THR A 249 -2.95 10.66 -12.81
C THR A 249 -4.33 11.31 -12.91
N ASN A 250 -5.40 10.56 -12.66
CA ASN A 250 -6.78 11.03 -12.79
C ASN A 250 -7.38 11.58 -11.48
N GLY A 251 -6.74 11.39 -10.35
CA GLY A 251 -7.28 11.78 -9.03
C GLY A 251 -6.27 12.47 -8.12
N GLY A 252 -4.97 12.41 -8.44
CA GLY A 252 -3.90 12.93 -7.59
C GLY A 252 -3.64 14.43 -7.73
N SER A 253 -4.19 15.10 -8.78
CA SER A 253 -3.98 16.53 -8.96
C SER A 253 -4.86 17.35 -8.01
N VAL A 254 -4.25 18.32 -7.33
CA VAL A 254 -4.97 19.31 -6.51
C VAL A 254 -5.55 20.44 -7.35
N ILE A 255 -5.26 20.49 -8.65
CA ILE A 255 -5.76 21.49 -9.58
C ILE A 255 -7.00 20.94 -10.28
N PRO A 256 -8.20 21.53 -10.08
CA PRO A 256 -9.41 21.06 -10.73
C PRO A 256 -9.28 20.98 -12.24
N GLY A 257 -9.73 19.87 -12.82
CA GLY A 257 -9.71 19.63 -14.27
C GLY A 257 -8.38 19.15 -14.85
N ARG A 258 -7.32 19.00 -14.05
CA ARG A 258 -6.11 18.33 -14.48
C ARG A 258 -6.22 16.82 -14.30
N MET A 259 -5.75 16.09 -15.30
CA MET A 259 -5.67 14.63 -15.28
C MET A 259 -4.28 14.09 -14.90
N GLN A 260 -3.32 14.99 -14.70
CA GLN A 260 -1.92 14.65 -14.43
C GLN A 260 -1.44 15.30 -13.15
N VAL A 261 -0.62 14.61 -12.40
CA VAL A 261 0.10 15.17 -11.25
C VAL A 261 1.23 16.04 -11.80
N ALA A 262 1.23 17.30 -11.47
CA ALA A 262 2.29 18.22 -11.86
C ALA A 262 3.20 18.54 -10.66
N TYR A 263 4.40 19.08 -10.93
CA TYR A 263 5.34 19.51 -9.88
C TYR A 263 4.69 20.41 -8.82
N GLY A 264 3.89 21.38 -9.26
CA GLY A 264 3.19 22.26 -8.34
C GLY A 264 2.19 21.51 -7.44
N ASP A 265 1.57 20.43 -7.95
CA ASP A 265 0.67 19.59 -7.18
C ASP A 265 1.44 18.80 -6.12
N LEU A 266 2.59 18.23 -6.47
CA LEU A 266 3.45 17.50 -5.52
C LEU A 266 3.92 18.40 -4.39
N LYS A 267 4.44 19.60 -4.74
CA LYS A 267 4.87 20.56 -3.73
C LYS A 267 3.72 20.98 -2.82
N ALA A 268 2.56 21.31 -3.39
CA ALA A 268 1.39 21.72 -2.62
C ALA A 268 0.91 20.61 -1.69
N ARG A 269 0.97 19.35 -2.14
CA ARG A 269 0.64 18.17 -1.34
C ARG A 269 1.60 17.97 -0.18
N ILE A 270 2.90 18.04 -0.44
CA ILE A 270 3.94 17.93 0.59
C ILE A 270 3.75 19.01 1.66
N ASP A 271 3.58 20.26 1.24
CA ASP A 271 3.36 21.39 2.14
C ASP A 271 2.08 21.21 2.97
N MET A 272 0.99 20.76 2.33
CA MET A 272 -0.29 20.53 3.00
C MET A 272 -0.18 19.43 4.07
N VAL A 273 0.36 18.28 3.73
CA VAL A 273 0.52 17.15 4.67
C VAL A 273 1.43 17.56 5.83
N ARG A 274 2.55 18.19 5.53
CA ARG A 274 3.50 18.66 6.55
C ARG A 274 2.86 19.66 7.51
N ASN A 275 2.10 20.62 6.98
CA ASN A 275 1.40 21.61 7.79
C ASN A 275 0.29 21.00 8.66
N LYS A 276 -0.42 19.99 8.15
CA LYS A 276 -1.52 19.34 8.87
C LYS A 276 -1.06 18.33 9.90
N THR A 277 -0.04 17.54 9.58
CA THR A 277 0.37 16.38 10.39
C THR A 277 1.67 16.58 11.15
N GLY A 278 2.51 17.52 10.73
CA GLY A 278 3.89 17.67 11.21
C GLY A 278 4.82 16.56 10.73
N LYS A 279 4.38 15.69 9.81
CA LYS A 279 5.11 14.51 9.35
C LYS A 279 5.60 14.67 7.93
N SER A 280 6.59 13.87 7.58
CA SER A 280 7.06 13.77 6.20
C SER A 280 6.08 12.99 5.35
N LEU A 281 6.09 13.28 4.05
CA LEU A 281 5.26 12.61 3.04
C LEU A 281 6.15 11.82 2.08
N ILE A 282 5.83 10.56 1.91
CA ILE A 282 6.27 9.76 0.78
C ILE A 282 5.22 9.87 -0.32
N VAL A 283 5.64 10.15 -1.53
CA VAL A 283 4.76 10.26 -2.70
C VAL A 283 5.09 9.17 -3.70
N GLY A 284 4.15 8.27 -3.93
CA GLY A 284 4.12 7.38 -5.09
C GLY A 284 3.34 8.09 -6.21
N ALA A 285 4.00 8.90 -7.02
CA ALA A 285 3.33 9.63 -8.10
C ALA A 285 3.56 8.94 -9.43
N TYR A 286 2.46 8.60 -10.10
CA TYR A 286 2.48 8.18 -11.49
C TYR A 286 2.59 9.44 -12.37
N MET A 287 3.82 9.83 -12.63
CA MET A 287 4.12 10.94 -13.53
C MET A 287 3.80 10.54 -14.98
N GLU A 288 3.74 11.52 -15.89
CA GLU A 288 3.42 11.26 -17.30
C GLU A 288 4.19 10.03 -17.84
N GLU A 289 3.42 9.02 -18.24
CA GLU A 289 4.01 7.98 -19.08
C GLU A 289 4.33 8.60 -20.45
N PRO A 290 5.62 8.63 -20.83
CA PRO A 290 6.03 9.20 -22.11
C PRO A 290 5.26 8.52 -23.25
N GLY A 291 4.56 9.31 -24.07
CA GLY A 291 3.83 8.83 -25.23
C GLY A 291 2.38 8.47 -25.00
N ILE A 292 1.79 8.81 -23.85
CA ILE A 292 0.34 8.78 -23.68
C ILE A 292 -0.21 10.20 -23.70
N ASP A 293 -1.17 10.44 -24.59
CA ASP A 293 -1.93 11.68 -24.63
C ASP A 293 -3.08 11.61 -23.64
N TYR A 294 -2.91 12.21 -22.48
CA TYR A 294 -3.92 12.28 -21.43
C TYR A 294 -4.95 13.39 -21.64
N THR A 295 -4.84 14.17 -22.72
CA THR A 295 -5.87 15.18 -23.05
C THR A 295 -7.14 14.53 -23.60
N VAL A 296 -7.09 13.25 -23.96
CA VAL A 296 -8.24 12.48 -24.41
C VAL A 296 -8.67 11.48 -23.32
N PRO A 297 -9.98 11.26 -23.12
CA PRO A 297 -10.46 10.26 -22.16
C PRO A 297 -9.89 8.87 -22.45
N GLY A 298 -9.33 8.23 -21.38
CA GLY A 298 -8.74 6.91 -21.47
C GLY A 298 -7.29 6.87 -21.96
N GLY A 299 -6.67 8.04 -22.21
CA GLY A 299 -5.31 8.12 -22.75
C GLY A 299 -5.16 7.47 -24.12
N LYS A 300 -4.48 8.08 -25.06
CA LYS A 300 -4.11 7.44 -26.32
C LYS A 300 -2.61 7.47 -26.49
N ALA A 301 -2.03 6.32 -26.91
CA ALA A 301 -0.62 6.29 -27.33
C ALA A 301 -0.42 7.33 -28.44
N THR A 302 0.52 8.26 -28.23
CA THR A 302 0.90 9.23 -29.24
C THR A 302 1.77 8.55 -30.28
N ASN A 303 1.43 8.74 -31.56
CA ASN A 303 2.14 8.13 -32.69
C ASN A 303 3.64 8.54 -32.67
N GLY A 304 4.50 7.60 -32.37
CA GLY A 304 5.94 7.71 -32.52
C GLY A 304 6.73 8.22 -31.33
N ALA A 305 6.28 9.24 -30.60
CA ALA A 305 6.98 9.74 -29.43
C ALA A 305 6.99 8.71 -28.27
N GLY A 306 5.92 7.95 -28.10
CA GLY A 306 5.83 6.91 -27.10
C GLY A 306 6.74 5.70 -27.34
N LYS A 307 7.09 5.40 -28.57
CA LYS A 307 8.01 4.27 -28.85
C LYS A 307 9.45 4.57 -28.43
N ASP A 308 9.89 5.81 -28.58
CA ASP A 308 11.26 6.21 -28.21
C ASP A 308 11.38 6.48 -26.71
N ALA A 309 10.32 6.92 -26.07
CA ALA A 309 10.27 7.14 -24.63
C ALA A 309 10.12 5.81 -23.86
N LEU A 310 9.30 4.85 -24.35
CA LEU A 310 9.23 3.49 -23.86
C LEU A 310 10.51 2.68 -24.10
N ALA A 311 11.44 3.18 -24.94
CA ALA A 311 12.77 2.58 -25.14
C ALA A 311 13.77 2.87 -24.01
N GLY A 312 13.32 3.22 -22.82
CA GLY A 312 14.15 3.27 -21.61
C GLY A 312 15.03 4.51 -21.46
N LYS A 313 14.65 5.62 -22.08
CA LYS A 313 15.26 6.91 -21.79
C LYS A 313 14.35 7.73 -20.90
N PRO A 314 14.67 7.88 -19.58
CA PRO A 314 13.93 8.78 -18.73
C PRO A 314 13.96 10.18 -19.34
N LEU A 315 12.83 10.89 -19.30
CA LEU A 315 12.81 12.30 -19.65
C LEU A 315 13.72 13.05 -18.68
N GLN A 316 14.48 14.00 -19.19
CA GLN A 316 15.37 14.83 -18.36
C GLN A 316 14.60 15.50 -17.20
N ALA A 317 13.32 15.84 -17.44
CA ALA A 317 12.43 16.41 -16.44
C ALA A 317 12.16 15.45 -15.27
N ASP A 318 11.97 14.14 -15.55
CA ASP A 318 11.70 13.14 -14.52
C ASP A 318 12.94 12.88 -13.65
N ALA A 319 14.13 12.90 -14.28
CA ALA A 319 15.39 12.79 -13.55
C ALA A 319 15.64 14.01 -12.63
N THR A 320 15.26 15.20 -13.05
CA THR A 320 15.38 16.43 -12.24
C THR A 320 14.42 16.39 -11.06
N LEU A 321 13.20 15.91 -11.24
CA LEU A 321 12.22 15.78 -10.15
C LEU A 321 12.67 14.85 -9.02
N LEU A 322 13.40 13.79 -9.36
CA LEU A 322 13.90 12.84 -8.38
C LEU A 322 15.08 13.34 -7.55
N VAL A 323 15.71 14.44 -7.96
CA VAL A 323 16.91 15.00 -7.34
C VAL A 323 16.63 16.27 -6.53
N ASP A 324 15.61 17.03 -6.88
CA ASP A 324 15.18 18.26 -6.20
C ASP A 324 14.12 17.96 -5.10
#